data_4023392f81861d46054f103689cf05f9
#
_entry.id   4023392f81861d46054f103689cf05f9
#
_cell.length_a   1.000
_cell.length_b   1.000
_cell.length_c   1.000
_cell.angle_alpha   90.00
_cell.angle_beta   90.00
_cell.angle_gamma   90.00
#
_symmetry.space_group_name_H-M   'P 1'
#
loop_
_entity.id
_entity.type
_entity.pdbx_description
1 polymer ?
#
loop_
_entity_poly.entity_id
_entity_poly.type
_entity_poly.pdbx_seq_one_letter_code
_entity_poly.pdbx_strand_id
1 'polypeptide(L)'
;MALSRGTKPVSRKGWPVQHLARGTRKFLLLALFIIGFALIGDGLYIKLKAVLAQHLLQQAWQETLTTQTPQKAWSWADTYPVAEISLPNLAIEPVIALRGSSGEALAFAPGHLENTAQPGQQGTAVYAAHRDTHFAFLEKIKATDIIKVKDPQGRDHFYRVDNIRITKWDQSGITNQNSSKRIALVTCWPFNAQTPGPLRYIVEGHLLEKSLSD
;
A
#
# COMPACT_ATOMS: atom_id res chain seq x y z
N MET A 1 93.78 -11.00 -10.50
CA MET A 1 92.94 -10.16 -11.37
C MET A 1 91.50 -10.47 -11.03
N ALA A 2 90.88 -9.70 -10.14
CA ALA A 2 89.52 -9.95 -9.63
C ALA A 2 88.65 -8.71 -9.96
N LEU A 3 87.69 -8.86 -10.85
CA LEU A 3 86.71 -7.85 -11.28
C LEU A 3 85.57 -7.80 -10.24
N SER A 4 85.50 -6.71 -9.45
CA SER A 4 84.40 -6.37 -8.60
C SER A 4 83.24 -5.78 -9.46
N ARG A 5 82.08 -6.47 -9.49
CA ARG A 5 80.84 -5.94 -10.10
C ARG A 5 80.05 -5.18 -8.99
N GLY A 6 80.08 -3.86 -9.06
CA GLY A 6 79.24 -3.01 -8.24
C GLY A 6 77.74 -3.08 -8.66
N THR A 7 76.90 -3.58 -7.80
CA THR A 7 75.44 -3.55 -7.94
C THR A 7 74.93 -2.17 -7.50
N LYS A 8 74.32 -1.42 -8.46
CA LYS A 8 73.65 -0.15 -8.14
C LYS A 8 72.34 -0.41 -7.37
N PRO A 9 72.06 0.33 -6.31
CA PRO A 9 70.78 0.15 -5.58
C PRO A 9 69.62 0.72 -6.43
N VAL A 10 68.57 -0.10 -6.58
CA VAL A 10 67.31 0.29 -7.21
C VAL A 10 66.57 1.25 -6.28
N SER A 11 66.53 2.52 -6.66
CA SER A 11 65.69 3.53 -6.00
C SER A 11 64.21 3.21 -6.14
N ARG A 12 63.58 2.69 -5.09
CA ARG A 12 62.12 2.60 -5.00
C ARG A 12 61.54 4.02 -4.89
N LYS A 13 61.06 4.57 -6.00
CA LYS A 13 60.19 5.76 -6.00
C LYS A 13 58.93 5.41 -5.22
N GLY A 14 58.89 5.82 -3.95
CA GLY A 14 57.68 5.82 -3.16
C GLY A 14 56.63 6.71 -3.85
N TRP A 15 55.47 6.17 -4.16
CA TRP A 15 54.33 6.94 -4.63
C TRP A 15 53.98 7.97 -3.54
N PRO A 16 53.83 9.27 -3.86
CA PRO A 16 53.44 10.25 -2.88
C PRO A 16 52.00 9.95 -2.52
N VAL A 17 51.76 9.46 -1.29
CA VAL A 17 50.44 9.47 -0.68
C VAL A 17 50.12 10.95 -0.46
N GLN A 18 49.39 11.52 -1.41
CA GLN A 18 48.94 12.91 -1.28
C GLN A 18 47.99 12.94 -0.08
N HIS A 19 48.46 13.50 1.02
CA HIS A 19 47.60 13.88 2.13
C HIS A 19 46.60 14.89 1.59
N LEU A 20 45.35 14.49 1.37
CA LEU A 20 44.28 15.43 1.08
C LEU A 20 44.37 16.54 2.11
N ALA A 21 44.55 17.77 1.63
CA ALA A 21 44.69 18.94 2.49
C ALA A 21 43.48 18.93 3.49
N ARG A 22 43.75 19.24 4.78
CA ARG A 22 42.73 19.22 5.85
C ARG A 22 41.47 19.98 5.48
N GLY A 23 41.55 20.94 4.56
CA GLY A 23 40.42 21.71 4.01
C GLY A 23 39.51 20.89 3.12
N THR A 24 40.04 20.07 2.21
CA THR A 24 39.25 19.21 1.31
C THR A 24 38.50 18.13 2.07
N ARG A 25 39.08 17.57 3.13
CA ARG A 25 38.41 16.59 4.01
C ARG A 25 37.22 17.23 4.75
N LYS A 26 37.39 18.43 5.30
CA LYS A 26 36.28 19.16 5.97
C LYS A 26 35.17 19.50 5.00
N PHE A 27 35.50 19.91 3.78
CA PHE A 27 34.53 20.20 2.73
C PHE A 27 33.74 18.95 2.32
N LEU A 28 34.43 17.81 2.13
CA LEU A 28 33.78 16.52 1.84
C LEU A 28 32.84 16.08 2.95
N LEU A 29 33.25 16.20 4.22
CA LEU A 29 32.41 15.86 5.36
C LEU A 29 31.17 16.78 5.45
N LEU A 30 31.34 18.07 5.22
CA LEU A 30 30.22 19.02 5.19
C LEU A 30 29.26 18.73 4.03
N ALA A 31 29.78 18.46 2.84
CA ALA A 31 28.95 18.08 1.68
C ALA A 31 28.16 16.78 1.96
N LEU A 32 28.81 15.78 2.54
CA LEU A 32 28.16 14.52 2.93
C LEU A 32 27.06 14.74 3.98
N PHE A 33 27.32 15.62 4.95
CA PHE A 33 26.33 15.98 5.99
C PHE A 33 25.12 16.69 5.38
N ILE A 34 25.34 17.65 4.45
CA ILE A 34 24.24 18.36 3.77
C ILE A 34 23.40 17.40 2.93
N ILE A 35 24.05 16.51 2.17
CA ILE A 35 23.37 15.49 1.37
C ILE A 35 22.56 14.55 2.28
N GLY A 36 23.15 14.06 3.37
CA GLY A 36 22.46 13.20 4.34
C GLY A 36 21.26 13.89 4.97
N PHE A 37 21.38 15.16 5.34
CA PHE A 37 20.29 15.95 5.90
C PHE A 37 19.16 16.19 4.88
N ALA A 38 19.53 16.46 3.60
CA ALA A 38 18.55 16.61 2.53
C ALA A 38 17.75 15.32 2.29
N LEU A 39 18.43 14.16 2.25
CA LEU A 39 17.76 12.85 2.08
C LEU A 39 16.83 12.50 3.26
N ILE A 40 17.24 12.81 4.49
CA ILE A 40 16.39 12.64 5.67
C ILE A 40 15.17 13.55 5.60
N GLY A 41 15.37 14.81 5.20
CA GLY A 41 14.30 15.79 5.03
C GLY A 41 13.26 15.35 4.00
N ASP A 42 13.72 14.83 2.87
CA ASP A 42 12.85 14.32 1.80
C ASP A 42 12.02 13.10 2.28
N GLY A 43 12.67 12.14 2.95
CA GLY A 43 11.99 10.98 3.52
C GLY A 43 10.95 11.37 4.59
N LEU A 44 11.24 12.36 5.42
CA LEU A 44 10.30 12.88 6.42
C LEU A 44 9.13 13.60 5.76
N TYR A 45 9.38 14.40 4.73
CA TYR A 45 8.35 15.10 3.95
C TYR A 45 7.33 14.12 3.35
N ILE A 46 7.82 13.03 2.72
CA ILE A 46 6.96 12.00 2.13
C ILE A 46 6.08 11.34 3.20
N LYS A 47 6.66 10.99 4.37
CA LYS A 47 5.91 10.41 5.49
C LYS A 47 4.84 11.36 6.03
N LEU A 48 5.18 12.63 6.22
CA LEU A 48 4.22 13.64 6.70
C LEU A 48 3.07 13.83 5.71
N LYS A 49 3.33 13.85 4.41
CA LYS A 49 2.28 13.89 3.38
C LYS A 49 1.36 12.68 3.44
N ALA A 50 1.91 11.47 3.62
CA ALA A 50 1.11 10.26 3.74
C ALA A 50 0.20 10.29 4.97
N VAL A 51 0.70 10.70 6.13
CA VAL A 51 -0.09 10.85 7.37
C VAL A 51 -1.19 11.90 7.19
N LEU A 52 -0.86 13.06 6.60
CA LEU A 52 -1.83 14.11 6.32
C LEU A 52 -2.93 13.63 5.38
N ALA A 53 -2.57 12.89 4.31
CA ALA A 53 -3.54 12.34 3.37
C ALA A 53 -4.52 11.37 4.06
N GLN A 54 -4.02 10.47 4.93
CA GLN A 54 -4.88 9.57 5.70
C GLN A 54 -5.82 10.34 6.63
N HIS A 55 -5.34 11.39 7.29
CA HIS A 55 -6.18 12.23 8.14
C HIS A 55 -7.29 12.95 7.34
N LEU A 56 -6.94 13.51 6.18
CA LEU A 56 -7.92 14.17 5.29
C LEU A 56 -8.94 13.18 4.72
N LEU A 57 -8.52 11.96 4.38
CA LEU A 57 -9.44 10.90 3.95
C LEU A 57 -10.42 10.53 5.07
N GLN A 58 -9.93 10.44 6.31
CA GLN A 58 -10.76 10.15 7.47
C GLN A 58 -11.79 11.26 7.71
N GLN A 59 -11.40 12.54 7.61
CA GLN A 59 -12.31 13.67 7.71
C GLN A 59 -13.37 13.63 6.60
N ALA A 60 -12.97 13.46 5.34
CA ALA A 60 -13.89 13.36 4.22
C ALA A 60 -14.89 12.19 4.38
N TRP A 61 -14.43 11.07 4.95
CA TRP A 61 -15.31 9.95 5.28
C TRP A 61 -16.36 10.33 6.36
N GLN A 62 -15.93 10.96 7.46
CA GLN A 62 -16.86 11.39 8.51
C GLN A 62 -17.85 12.43 8.02
N GLU A 63 -17.40 13.36 7.18
CA GLU A 63 -18.29 14.34 6.54
C GLU A 63 -19.29 13.66 5.59
N THR A 64 -18.85 12.65 4.80
CA THR A 64 -19.73 11.85 3.95
C THR A 64 -20.82 11.15 4.78
N LEU A 65 -20.46 10.55 5.91
CA LEU A 65 -21.43 9.90 6.81
C LEU A 65 -22.43 10.90 7.42
N THR A 66 -21.97 12.11 7.71
CA THR A 66 -22.82 13.15 8.33
C THR A 66 -23.74 13.83 7.31
N THR A 67 -23.20 14.21 6.15
CA THR A 67 -23.92 14.97 5.12
C THR A 67 -24.68 14.07 4.14
N GLN A 68 -24.40 12.78 4.13
CA GLN A 68 -24.91 11.77 3.18
C GLN A 68 -24.61 12.12 1.70
N THR A 69 -23.59 12.95 1.49
CA THR A 69 -23.11 13.34 0.16
C THR A 69 -21.61 13.03 0.04
N PRO A 70 -21.13 12.55 -1.10
CA PRO A 70 -19.70 12.24 -1.29
C PRO A 70 -18.84 13.47 -1.05
N GLN A 71 -17.87 13.37 -0.14
CA GLN A 71 -16.92 14.43 0.19
C GLN A 71 -15.52 14.05 -0.28
N LYS A 72 -14.82 15.00 -0.90
CA LYS A 72 -13.44 14.82 -1.36
C LYS A 72 -12.46 15.18 -0.24
N ALA A 73 -11.39 14.41 -0.10
CA ALA A 73 -10.35 14.71 0.89
C ALA A 73 -9.57 16.01 0.59
N TRP A 74 -9.50 16.40 -0.67
CA TRP A 74 -8.96 17.69 -1.15
C TRP A 74 -9.65 18.11 -2.44
N SER A 75 -9.70 19.41 -2.71
CA SER A 75 -10.54 19.99 -3.77
C SER A 75 -10.23 19.49 -5.19
N TRP A 76 -8.98 19.11 -5.46
CA TRP A 76 -8.54 18.60 -6.76
C TRP A 76 -8.53 17.05 -6.86
N ALA A 77 -8.98 16.34 -5.80
CA ALA A 77 -9.10 14.90 -5.89
C ALA A 77 -10.15 14.51 -6.95
N ASP A 78 -9.84 13.52 -7.77
CA ASP A 78 -10.76 12.90 -8.72
C ASP A 78 -11.58 11.75 -8.14
N THR A 79 -11.29 11.40 -6.87
CA THR A 79 -11.92 10.32 -6.12
C THR A 79 -12.43 10.80 -4.75
N TYR A 80 -13.24 9.98 -4.09
CA TYR A 80 -13.79 10.23 -2.76
C TYR A 80 -14.03 8.91 -2.01
N PRO A 81 -14.11 8.94 -0.67
CA PRO A 81 -14.42 7.77 0.15
C PRO A 81 -15.78 7.15 -0.18
N VAL A 82 -15.82 5.82 -0.31
CA VAL A 82 -17.04 5.06 -0.62
C VAL A 82 -17.30 3.91 0.33
N ALA A 83 -16.34 3.53 1.16
CA ALA A 83 -16.52 2.50 2.18
C ALA A 83 -15.44 2.59 3.25
N GLU A 84 -15.71 2.00 4.41
CA GLU A 84 -14.73 1.69 5.44
C GLU A 84 -14.68 0.18 5.62
N ILE A 85 -13.50 -0.42 5.45
CA ILE A 85 -13.28 -1.86 5.55
C ILE A 85 -12.54 -2.15 6.85
N SER A 86 -13.06 -3.06 7.66
CA SER A 86 -12.45 -3.51 8.90
C SER A 86 -12.58 -5.03 9.07
N LEU A 87 -11.69 -5.60 9.87
CA LEU A 87 -11.67 -7.02 10.21
C LEU A 87 -11.72 -7.14 11.73
N PRO A 88 -12.90 -7.29 12.32
CA PRO A 88 -13.07 -7.31 13.78
C PRO A 88 -12.25 -8.38 14.50
N ASN A 89 -11.95 -9.49 13.83
CA ASN A 89 -11.18 -10.61 14.39
C ASN A 89 -9.66 -10.38 14.35
N LEU A 90 -9.21 -9.37 13.60
CA LEU A 90 -7.81 -8.97 13.51
C LEU A 90 -7.70 -7.57 14.09
N ALA A 91 -6.75 -7.33 14.99
CA ALA A 91 -6.50 -6.00 15.56
C ALA A 91 -5.84 -5.09 14.51
N ILE A 92 -6.61 -4.73 13.47
CA ILE A 92 -6.17 -3.93 12.33
C ILE A 92 -7.04 -2.68 12.28
N GLU A 93 -6.39 -1.54 12.12
CA GLU A 93 -7.08 -0.26 11.92
C GLU A 93 -7.98 -0.32 10.67
N PRO A 94 -9.21 0.21 10.73
CA PRO A 94 -10.08 0.30 9.58
C PRO A 94 -9.43 1.07 8.43
N VAL A 95 -9.62 0.61 7.20
CA VAL A 95 -9.11 1.29 6.00
C VAL A 95 -10.26 1.90 5.22
N ILE A 96 -10.10 3.16 4.83
CA ILE A 96 -11.06 3.86 3.97
C ILE A 96 -10.82 3.43 2.53
N ALA A 97 -11.87 3.01 1.83
CA ALA A 97 -11.81 2.70 0.40
C ALA A 97 -12.34 3.87 -0.43
N LEU A 98 -11.68 4.13 -1.55
CA LEU A 98 -12.00 5.20 -2.49
C LEU A 98 -12.78 4.68 -3.69
N ARG A 99 -13.51 5.56 -4.36
CA ARG A 99 -14.12 5.27 -5.65
C ARG A 99 -13.06 5.08 -6.73
N GLY A 100 -13.20 4.02 -7.53
CA GLY A 100 -12.28 3.72 -8.63
C GLY A 100 -10.99 3.02 -8.18
N SER A 101 -10.20 2.61 -9.15
CA SER A 101 -8.92 1.89 -8.94
C SER A 101 -7.80 2.49 -9.81
N SER A 102 -7.82 3.80 -10.03
CA SER A 102 -6.73 4.50 -10.70
C SER A 102 -5.43 4.37 -9.89
N GLY A 103 -4.28 4.51 -10.56
CA GLY A 103 -2.98 4.47 -9.87
C GLY A 103 -2.87 5.54 -8.77
N GLU A 104 -3.51 6.69 -8.96
CA GLU A 104 -3.56 7.77 -7.96
C GLU A 104 -4.40 7.35 -6.76
N ALA A 105 -5.62 6.85 -6.95
CA ALA A 105 -6.47 6.37 -5.86
C ALA A 105 -5.79 5.28 -5.05
N LEU A 106 -5.18 4.29 -5.72
CA LEU A 106 -4.49 3.17 -5.07
C LEU A 106 -3.23 3.57 -4.30
N ALA A 107 -2.62 4.73 -4.61
CA ALA A 107 -1.50 5.26 -3.85
C ALA A 107 -1.92 5.71 -2.44
N PHE A 108 -3.18 6.09 -2.25
CA PHE A 108 -3.68 6.63 -0.97
C PHE A 108 -4.53 5.62 -0.19
N ALA A 109 -5.26 4.72 -0.86
CA ALA A 109 -6.22 3.83 -0.21
C ALA A 109 -6.60 2.63 -1.10
N PRO A 110 -7.32 1.61 -0.59
CA PRO A 110 -8.00 0.64 -1.42
C PRO A 110 -9.00 1.32 -2.36
N GLY A 111 -9.09 0.83 -3.59
CA GLY A 111 -10.04 1.31 -4.58
C GLY A 111 -11.21 0.35 -4.78
N HIS A 112 -12.45 0.85 -4.76
CA HIS A 112 -13.63 0.10 -5.18
C HIS A 112 -13.75 0.12 -6.71
N LEU A 113 -13.83 -1.03 -7.35
CA LEU A 113 -13.98 -1.13 -8.79
C LEU A 113 -15.38 -0.70 -9.22
N GLU A 114 -15.49 0.38 -10.01
CA GLU A 114 -16.76 1.06 -10.33
C GLU A 114 -17.80 0.16 -11.01
N ASN A 115 -17.35 -0.80 -11.81
CA ASN A 115 -18.24 -1.74 -12.54
C ASN A 115 -18.63 -2.96 -11.68
N THR A 116 -18.52 -2.86 -10.35
CA THR A 116 -18.84 -3.94 -9.40
C THR A 116 -19.96 -3.50 -8.45
N ALA A 117 -20.57 -4.47 -7.76
CA ALA A 117 -21.68 -4.18 -6.87
C ALA A 117 -21.24 -3.27 -5.71
N GLN A 118 -22.19 -2.50 -5.17
CA GLN A 118 -21.99 -1.80 -3.91
C GLN A 118 -22.13 -2.77 -2.73
N PRO A 119 -21.55 -2.48 -1.56
CA PRO A 119 -21.74 -3.30 -0.38
C PRO A 119 -23.21 -3.60 -0.10
N GLY A 120 -23.53 -4.87 0.16
CA GLY A 120 -24.89 -5.32 0.47
C GLY A 120 -25.81 -5.50 -0.74
N GLN A 121 -25.41 -5.13 -1.95
CA GLN A 121 -26.17 -5.33 -3.18
C GLN A 121 -25.88 -6.72 -3.81
N GLN A 122 -26.75 -7.13 -4.73
CA GLN A 122 -26.53 -8.33 -5.54
C GLN A 122 -25.30 -8.15 -6.43
N GLY A 123 -24.50 -9.23 -6.56
CA GLY A 123 -23.23 -9.22 -7.26
C GLY A 123 -22.04 -9.25 -6.29
N THR A 124 -20.88 -8.96 -6.79
CA THR A 124 -19.62 -8.95 -6.01
C THR A 124 -19.09 -7.53 -5.89
N ALA A 125 -19.00 -6.99 -4.68
CA ALA A 125 -18.30 -5.74 -4.40
C ALA A 125 -16.79 -6.01 -4.41
N VAL A 126 -16.04 -5.38 -5.31
CA VAL A 126 -14.61 -5.65 -5.51
C VAL A 126 -13.76 -4.46 -5.05
N TYR A 127 -12.82 -4.73 -4.16
CA TYR A 127 -11.83 -3.76 -3.69
C TYR A 127 -10.42 -4.23 -4.03
N ALA A 128 -9.61 -3.34 -4.57
CA ALA A 128 -8.21 -3.61 -4.88
C ALA A 128 -7.28 -2.68 -4.12
N ALA A 129 -6.13 -3.18 -3.67
CA ALA A 129 -5.08 -2.36 -3.05
C ALA A 129 -3.70 -3.01 -3.18
N HIS A 130 -2.67 -2.25 -2.85
CA HIS A 130 -1.30 -2.75 -2.80
C HIS A 130 -1.10 -3.76 -1.66
N ARG A 131 -0.33 -4.83 -1.94
CA ARG A 131 -0.04 -5.95 -1.03
C ARG A 131 0.85 -5.57 0.14
N ASP A 132 1.65 -4.53 -0.02
CA ASP A 132 2.67 -4.06 0.93
C ASP A 132 2.21 -2.88 1.80
N THR A 133 1.00 -2.37 1.55
CA THR A 133 0.42 -1.26 2.30
C THR A 133 -0.99 -1.61 2.79
N HIS A 134 -2.02 -1.10 2.13
CA HIS A 134 -3.41 -1.16 2.60
C HIS A 134 -3.99 -2.58 2.68
N PHE A 135 -3.54 -3.50 1.84
CA PHE A 135 -3.97 -4.92 1.88
C PHE A 135 -2.87 -5.89 2.34
N ALA A 136 -1.82 -5.41 3.01
CA ALA A 136 -0.82 -6.27 3.64
C ALA A 136 -1.45 -7.26 4.65
N PHE A 137 -2.52 -6.86 5.32
CA PHE A 137 -3.22 -7.70 6.28
C PHE A 137 -3.89 -8.94 5.67
N LEU A 138 -4.14 -8.96 4.36
CA LEU A 138 -4.73 -10.13 3.69
C LEU A 138 -3.86 -11.38 3.81
N GLU A 139 -2.56 -11.23 4.05
CA GLU A 139 -1.66 -12.37 4.33
C GLU A 139 -2.08 -13.15 5.59
N LYS A 140 -2.74 -12.47 6.53
CA LYS A 140 -3.14 -13.04 7.83
C LYS A 140 -4.58 -13.52 7.86
N ILE A 141 -5.36 -13.22 6.84
CA ILE A 141 -6.79 -13.55 6.79
C ILE A 141 -6.98 -15.04 6.60
N LYS A 142 -8.02 -15.59 7.22
CA LYS A 142 -8.36 -17.01 7.17
C LYS A 142 -9.79 -17.21 6.70
N ALA A 143 -10.08 -18.41 6.22
CA ALA A 143 -11.46 -18.82 6.00
C ALA A 143 -12.24 -18.68 7.31
N THR A 144 -13.49 -18.24 7.20
CA THR A 144 -14.42 -17.92 8.32
C THR A 144 -14.19 -16.58 9.01
N ASP A 145 -13.11 -15.83 8.75
CA ASP A 145 -12.97 -14.47 9.25
C ASP A 145 -14.10 -13.57 8.72
N ILE A 146 -14.38 -12.53 9.49
CA ILE A 146 -15.43 -11.56 9.14
C ILE A 146 -14.80 -10.30 8.58
N ILE A 147 -15.23 -9.93 7.38
CA ILE A 147 -14.96 -8.62 6.77
C ILE A 147 -16.19 -7.77 7.04
N LYS A 148 -16.01 -6.66 7.75
CA LYS A 148 -17.04 -5.66 7.97
C LYS A 148 -16.78 -4.50 7.00
N VAL A 149 -17.81 -4.12 6.26
CA VAL A 149 -17.79 -2.97 5.37
C VAL A 149 -18.90 -2.01 5.77
N LYS A 150 -18.54 -0.77 6.11
CA LYS A 150 -19.48 0.31 6.32
C LYS A 150 -19.67 1.08 5.02
N ASP A 151 -20.91 1.25 4.61
CA ASP A 151 -21.26 2.02 3.41
C ASP A 151 -21.41 3.53 3.70
N PRO A 152 -21.54 4.41 2.66
CA PRO A 152 -21.71 5.85 2.87
C PRO A 152 -22.99 6.24 3.62
N GLN A 153 -23.98 5.35 3.70
CA GLN A 153 -25.20 5.54 4.49
C GLN A 153 -25.03 5.14 5.96
N GLY A 154 -23.80 4.75 6.37
CA GLY A 154 -23.48 4.31 7.72
C GLY A 154 -23.93 2.90 8.06
N ARG A 155 -24.41 2.11 7.09
CA ARG A 155 -24.86 0.74 7.30
C ARG A 155 -23.67 -0.21 7.31
N ASP A 156 -23.66 -1.12 8.27
CA ASP A 156 -22.63 -2.16 8.39
C ASP A 156 -23.08 -3.43 7.64
N HIS A 157 -22.20 -3.90 6.76
CA HIS A 157 -22.34 -5.14 6.00
C HIS A 157 -21.27 -6.12 6.43
N PHE A 158 -21.66 -7.31 6.89
CA PHE A 158 -20.75 -8.33 7.38
C PHE A 158 -20.64 -9.47 6.37
N TYR A 159 -19.43 -9.77 5.95
CA TYR A 159 -19.14 -10.86 5.01
C TYR A 159 -18.28 -11.90 5.68
N ARG A 160 -18.69 -13.17 5.58
CA ARG A 160 -17.84 -14.29 6.02
C ARG A 160 -16.96 -14.73 4.87
N VAL A 161 -15.65 -14.79 5.12
CA VAL A 161 -14.67 -15.32 4.16
C VAL A 161 -14.94 -16.78 3.92
N ASP A 162 -15.15 -17.16 2.67
CA ASP A 162 -15.44 -18.54 2.25
C ASP A 162 -14.47 -19.07 1.19
N ASN A 163 -13.73 -18.20 0.53
CA ASN A 163 -12.76 -18.60 -0.48
C ASN A 163 -11.51 -17.71 -0.48
N ILE A 164 -10.35 -18.34 -0.55
CA ILE A 164 -9.06 -17.66 -0.68
C ILE A 164 -8.28 -18.35 -1.78
N ARG A 165 -7.87 -17.61 -2.80
CA ARG A 165 -7.19 -18.20 -3.96
C ARG A 165 -6.15 -17.28 -4.59
N ILE A 166 -5.21 -17.90 -5.30
CA ILE A 166 -4.20 -17.22 -6.12
C ILE A 166 -4.50 -17.53 -7.58
N THR A 167 -4.55 -16.50 -8.42
CA THR A 167 -4.85 -16.64 -9.84
C THR A 167 -4.11 -15.58 -10.67
N LYS A 168 -4.09 -15.71 -11.98
CA LYS A 168 -3.60 -14.66 -12.87
C LYS A 168 -4.57 -13.48 -12.89
N TRP A 169 -4.05 -12.28 -13.10
CA TRP A 169 -4.83 -11.05 -13.09
C TRP A 169 -5.96 -11.03 -14.14
N ASP A 170 -5.77 -11.70 -15.27
CA ASP A 170 -6.71 -11.83 -16.40
C ASP A 170 -7.65 -13.03 -16.27
N GLN A 171 -7.50 -13.85 -15.22
CA GLN A 171 -8.29 -15.06 -14.96
C GLN A 171 -8.91 -15.02 -13.56
N SER A 172 -9.32 -13.83 -13.11
CA SER A 172 -9.83 -13.65 -11.75
C SER A 172 -11.09 -14.49 -11.47
N GLY A 173 -11.91 -14.75 -12.47
CA GLY A 173 -13.17 -15.48 -12.29
C GLY A 173 -14.20 -14.73 -11.43
N ILE A 174 -13.90 -13.49 -11.02
CA ILE A 174 -14.87 -12.66 -10.31
C ILE A 174 -15.94 -12.23 -11.29
N THR A 175 -17.19 -12.49 -10.95
CA THR A 175 -18.33 -12.10 -11.80
C THR A 175 -19.29 -11.19 -11.02
N ASN A 176 -19.86 -10.22 -11.73
CA ASN A 176 -20.89 -9.34 -11.19
C ASN A 176 -22.31 -9.92 -11.40
N GLN A 177 -22.45 -11.01 -12.16
CA GLN A 177 -23.73 -11.59 -12.54
C GLN A 177 -24.29 -12.59 -11.51
N ASN A 178 -23.76 -12.60 -10.30
CA ASN A 178 -24.25 -13.47 -9.24
C ASN A 178 -25.53 -12.90 -8.61
N SER A 179 -26.51 -13.76 -8.37
CA SER A 179 -27.68 -13.44 -7.52
C SER A 179 -27.32 -13.33 -6.04
N SER A 180 -26.13 -13.78 -5.65
CA SER A 180 -25.62 -13.71 -4.28
C SER A 180 -24.90 -12.39 -4.01
N LYS A 181 -24.95 -11.92 -2.78
CA LYS A 181 -24.27 -10.71 -2.30
C LYS A 181 -22.89 -11.09 -1.78
N ARG A 182 -21.84 -10.69 -2.50
CA ARG A 182 -20.45 -11.10 -2.21
C ARG A 182 -19.51 -9.90 -2.12
N ILE A 183 -18.36 -10.16 -1.53
CA ILE A 183 -17.20 -9.25 -1.54
C ILE A 183 -15.98 -9.97 -2.09
N ALA A 184 -15.09 -9.23 -2.74
CA ALA A 184 -13.76 -9.70 -3.10
C ALA A 184 -12.71 -8.62 -2.76
N LEU A 185 -11.72 -8.98 -1.96
CA LEU A 185 -10.54 -8.16 -1.68
C LEU A 185 -9.39 -8.70 -2.53
N VAL A 186 -8.79 -7.87 -3.37
CA VAL A 186 -7.82 -8.28 -4.39
C VAL A 186 -6.51 -7.53 -4.18
N THR A 187 -5.41 -8.26 -4.13
CA THR A 187 -4.07 -7.68 -4.09
C THR A 187 -3.08 -8.47 -4.95
N CYS A 188 -1.86 -7.95 -5.11
CA CYS A 188 -0.78 -8.66 -5.82
C CYS A 188 -0.23 -9.83 -4.99
N TRP A 189 0.26 -10.88 -5.67
CA TRP A 189 0.92 -12.04 -5.07
C TRP A 189 2.31 -12.26 -5.70
N PRO A 190 3.31 -12.78 -4.96
CA PRO A 190 3.34 -13.03 -3.50
C PRO A 190 3.55 -11.73 -2.68
N PHE A 191 3.20 -11.76 -1.38
CA PHE A 191 3.26 -10.57 -0.49
C PHE A 191 4.68 -10.00 -0.34
N ASN A 192 5.70 -10.85 -0.34
CA ASN A 192 7.11 -10.46 -0.17
C ASN A 192 7.86 -10.16 -1.48
N ALA A 193 7.19 -10.16 -2.64
CA ALA A 193 7.86 -9.90 -3.91
C ALA A 193 8.19 -8.40 -4.08
N GLN A 194 9.42 -8.11 -4.50
CA GLN A 194 9.88 -6.76 -4.78
C GLN A 194 9.50 -6.26 -6.18
N THR A 195 9.15 -7.18 -7.09
CA THR A 195 8.78 -6.86 -8.47
C THR A 195 7.30 -7.13 -8.73
N PRO A 196 6.68 -6.38 -9.66
CA PRO A 196 5.33 -6.69 -10.11
C PRO A 196 5.26 -8.08 -10.73
N GLY A 197 4.14 -8.78 -10.53
CA GLY A 197 3.90 -10.10 -11.08
C GLY A 197 2.46 -10.26 -11.60
N PRO A 198 2.20 -11.32 -12.39
CA PRO A 198 0.88 -11.54 -12.98
C PRO A 198 -0.14 -12.11 -12.00
N LEU A 199 0.29 -12.53 -10.81
CA LEU A 199 -0.58 -13.21 -9.86
C LEU A 199 -1.29 -12.23 -8.93
N ARG A 200 -2.51 -12.59 -8.56
CA ARG A 200 -3.36 -11.89 -7.60
C ARG A 200 -3.78 -12.85 -6.49
N TYR A 201 -3.76 -12.33 -5.27
CA TYR A 201 -4.34 -12.95 -4.09
C TYR A 201 -5.74 -12.39 -3.92
N ILE A 202 -6.74 -13.27 -3.91
CA ILE A 202 -8.15 -12.92 -3.86
C ILE A 202 -8.76 -13.57 -2.64
N VAL A 203 -9.36 -12.74 -1.79
CA VAL A 203 -10.16 -13.16 -0.64
C VAL A 203 -11.62 -12.86 -0.96
N GLU A 204 -12.46 -13.88 -0.97
CA GLU A 204 -13.88 -13.76 -1.26
C GLU A 204 -14.71 -14.13 -0.03
N GLY A 205 -15.85 -13.48 0.11
CA GLY A 205 -16.81 -13.78 1.17
C GLY A 205 -18.25 -13.54 0.73
N HIS A 206 -19.19 -14.18 1.41
CA HIS A 206 -20.62 -13.96 1.24
C HIS A 206 -21.20 -13.11 2.36
N LEU A 207 -22.19 -12.29 2.04
CA LEU A 207 -22.90 -11.46 3.02
C LEU A 207 -23.62 -12.34 4.04
N LEU A 208 -23.39 -12.05 5.30
CA LEU A 208 -24.19 -12.61 6.38
C LEU A 208 -25.51 -11.85 6.45
N GLU A 209 -26.60 -12.52 6.13
CA GLU A 209 -27.92 -11.94 6.36
C GLU A 209 -28.12 -11.82 7.87
N LYS A 210 -28.53 -10.62 8.32
CA LYS A 210 -28.95 -10.45 9.70
C LYS A 210 -30.16 -11.37 9.91
N SER A 211 -29.99 -12.46 10.66
CA SER A 211 -31.11 -13.20 11.13
C SER A 211 -32.02 -12.22 11.87
N LEU A 212 -33.20 -11.96 11.33
CA LEU A 212 -34.29 -11.25 12.02
C LEU A 212 -34.86 -12.20 13.07
N SER A 213 -34.07 -12.48 14.09
CA SER A 213 -34.52 -13.21 15.28
C SER A 213 -33.89 -12.51 16.48
N ASP A 214 -34.58 -11.44 16.92
CA ASP A 214 -34.93 -11.15 18.33
C ASP A 214 -35.94 -10.01 18.35
#